data_f14907db5b188ccd09dacc06e73e9881
#
_entry.id   f14907db5b188ccd09dacc06e73e9881
#
_cell.length_a   1.000
_cell.length_b   1.000
_cell.length_c   1.000
_cell.angle_alpha   90.00
_cell.angle_beta   90.00
_cell.angle_gamma   90.00
#
_symmetry.space_group_name_H-M   'P 1'
#
loop_
_entity.id
_entity.type
_entity.pdbx_description
1 polymer ?
#
loop_
_entity_poly.entity_id
_entity_poly.type
_entity_poly.pdbx_seq_one_letter_code
_entity_poly.pdbx_strand_id
1 'polypeptide(L)'
;MRKRVADVVKSPSIFNPPSPAKVDDPVATECRAGHGIATADSAEVTGCPAFGRHGNFEFADAPVVDFAALYRLMTWMSPACPVGAYSYSGGLEWAVEADDIHDADSLTGWLTTMIRQGSVFCDAAIFCHVHRAAARGDDQALAAAAELAAALTGSKERFLETTAQGQAFLQIAQSAWATPALDRLTSAWDGPLAYPVAVAATCAGHRIALIPALHAFLHGVVSNLVSAGVRLIPLGQTDGQRVLAALQAPTAQTAERALVTAIDDIGSAALRADIAGMRHETQYTRLFRS
;
A
#
# COMPACT_ATOMS: atom_id res chain seq x y z
N MET A 1 6.86 52.91 -31.73
CA MET A 1 8.09 52.34 -32.29
C MET A 1 8.16 50.86 -31.91
N ARG A 2 7.77 49.98 -32.84
CA ARG A 2 7.73 48.52 -32.66
C ARG A 2 9.10 47.95 -33.02
N LYS A 3 9.70 47.10 -32.16
CA LYS A 3 10.72 46.16 -32.61
C LYS A 3 10.33 44.74 -32.10
N ARG A 4 10.13 43.88 -33.11
CA ARG A 4 10.01 42.44 -33.00
C ARG A 4 11.35 41.85 -32.55
N VAL A 5 11.31 40.85 -31.67
CA VAL A 5 12.38 39.87 -31.54
C VAL A 5 11.71 38.52 -31.70
N ALA A 6 11.94 37.91 -32.86
CA ALA A 6 11.60 36.54 -33.19
C ALA A 6 12.87 35.67 -33.02
N ASP A 7 12.60 34.38 -32.76
CA ASP A 7 13.49 33.26 -32.98
C ASP A 7 14.69 33.03 -32.06
N VAL A 8 14.60 31.99 -31.22
CA VAL A 8 15.35 30.75 -31.39
C VAL A 8 14.74 29.66 -30.46
N VAL A 9 13.84 28.84 -31.01
CA VAL A 9 13.50 27.55 -30.43
C VAL A 9 14.46 26.52 -31.02
N LYS A 10 15.45 26.07 -30.23
CA LYS A 10 16.25 24.90 -30.55
C LYS A 10 15.53 23.67 -29.98
N SER A 11 15.07 22.78 -30.86
CA SER A 11 14.59 21.44 -30.54
C SER A 11 15.68 20.61 -29.88
N PRO A 12 15.36 19.84 -28.82
CA PRO A 12 16.30 18.85 -28.30
C PRO A 12 16.32 17.62 -29.20
N SER A 13 17.55 17.15 -29.45
CA SER A 13 17.91 15.97 -30.23
C SER A 13 17.24 14.70 -29.72
N ILE A 14 16.75 13.91 -30.67
CA ILE A 14 16.21 12.57 -30.51
C ILE A 14 17.30 11.64 -29.96
N PHE A 15 17.06 11.10 -28.77
CA PHE A 15 17.90 10.08 -28.16
C PHE A 15 17.57 8.74 -28.82
N ASN A 16 18.50 8.18 -29.63
CA ASN A 16 18.42 6.83 -30.15
C ASN A 16 18.99 5.87 -29.10
N PRO A 17 18.22 4.88 -28.64
CA PRO A 17 18.77 3.82 -27.79
C PRO A 17 19.66 2.88 -28.61
N PRO A 18 20.74 2.33 -28.02
CA PRO A 18 21.62 1.36 -28.70
C PRO A 18 20.88 0.04 -28.95
N SER A 19 21.15 -0.57 -30.11
CA SER A 19 20.65 -1.89 -30.50
C SER A 19 21.05 -2.96 -29.48
N PRO A 20 20.19 -3.98 -29.24
CA PRO A 20 20.54 -5.07 -28.34
C PRO A 20 21.66 -5.93 -28.94
N ALA A 21 22.68 -6.19 -28.15
CA ALA A 21 23.75 -7.12 -28.45
C ALA A 21 23.15 -8.53 -28.56
N LYS A 22 23.60 -9.26 -29.59
CA LYS A 22 23.29 -10.69 -29.80
C LYS A 22 23.86 -11.47 -28.61
N VAL A 23 22.99 -12.18 -27.90
CA VAL A 23 23.38 -13.20 -26.93
C VAL A 23 23.57 -14.50 -27.71
N ASP A 24 24.77 -15.05 -27.66
CA ASP A 24 25.10 -16.35 -28.22
C ASP A 24 24.43 -17.45 -27.42
N ASP A 25 23.76 -18.38 -28.10
CA ASP A 25 23.15 -19.57 -27.52
C ASP A 25 24.19 -20.50 -26.88
N PRO A 26 23.97 -21.03 -25.67
CA PRO A 26 24.82 -22.09 -25.16
C PRO A 26 24.47 -23.44 -25.79
N VAL A 27 25.53 -24.08 -26.27
CA VAL A 27 25.61 -25.41 -26.87
C VAL A 27 24.82 -26.46 -26.11
N ALA A 28 23.90 -27.13 -26.79
CA ALA A 28 23.24 -28.33 -26.32
C ALA A 28 24.24 -29.48 -26.21
N THR A 29 24.45 -29.98 -25.00
CA THR A 29 25.23 -31.20 -24.76
C THR A 29 24.28 -32.39 -24.77
N GLU A 30 24.34 -33.18 -25.83
CA GLU A 30 23.67 -34.47 -25.98
C GLU A 30 24.19 -35.47 -24.93
N CYS A 31 23.30 -35.95 -24.04
CA CYS A 31 23.56 -37.14 -23.24
C CYS A 31 23.18 -38.39 -24.07
N ARG A 32 24.18 -39.09 -24.56
CA ARG A 32 24.04 -40.45 -25.15
C ARG A 32 23.69 -41.46 -24.06
N ALA A 33 22.62 -42.19 -24.29
CA ALA A 33 22.27 -43.38 -23.53
C ALA A 33 23.29 -44.53 -23.86
N GLY A 34 23.94 -45.04 -22.84
CA GLY A 34 24.78 -46.22 -22.88
C GLY A 34 24.14 -47.35 -22.04
N HIS A 35 23.80 -48.45 -22.72
CA HIS A 35 23.40 -49.71 -22.12
C HIS A 35 24.55 -50.34 -21.34
N GLY A 36 24.28 -50.89 -20.15
CA GLY A 36 25.23 -51.72 -19.44
C GLY A 36 24.62 -52.37 -18.21
N ILE A 37 24.17 -53.60 -18.38
CA ILE A 37 23.74 -54.52 -17.29
C ILE A 37 25.01 -55.00 -16.58
N ALA A 38 25.10 -54.84 -15.26
CA ALA A 38 26.00 -55.63 -14.41
C ALA A 38 25.39 -55.81 -13.05
N THR A 39 25.14 -57.06 -12.71
CA THR A 39 24.81 -57.61 -11.39
C THR A 39 26.09 -57.68 -10.53
N ALA A 40 25.96 -57.35 -9.24
CA ALA A 40 26.59 -57.92 -8.04
C ALA A 40 26.75 -56.85 -6.98
N ASP A 41 26.27 -57.06 -5.91
CA ASP A 41 26.68 -57.69 -4.66
C ASP A 41 26.52 -56.72 -3.46
N SER A 42 26.02 -57.27 -2.43
CA SER A 42 25.69 -56.72 -1.13
C SER A 42 26.86 -56.01 -0.44
N ALA A 43 26.62 -54.73 -0.05
CA ALA A 43 27.31 -54.12 1.07
C ALA A 43 26.27 -53.40 1.94
N GLU A 44 26.12 -53.93 3.16
CA GLU A 44 25.40 -53.32 4.26
C GLU A 44 25.98 -51.95 4.59
N VAL A 45 25.22 -50.90 4.36
CA VAL A 45 25.44 -49.58 4.97
C VAL A 45 24.46 -49.41 6.10
N THR A 46 25.00 -49.68 7.30
CA THR A 46 24.31 -49.43 8.58
C THR A 46 24.03 -47.92 8.74
N GLY A 47 22.73 -47.61 9.01
CA GLY A 47 22.35 -46.51 9.91
C GLY A 47 22.09 -45.14 9.30
N CYS A 48 21.03 -44.97 8.45
CA CYS A 48 20.24 -43.74 8.48
C CYS A 48 19.05 -43.97 9.41
N PRO A 49 18.76 -43.07 10.38
CA PRO A 49 17.54 -43.17 11.15
C PRO A 49 16.36 -43.00 10.18
N ALA A 50 15.47 -43.99 10.20
CA ALA A 50 14.22 -43.95 9.46
C ALA A 50 13.48 -42.64 9.82
N PHE A 51 13.28 -41.79 8.82
CA PHE A 51 12.30 -40.71 8.90
C PHE A 51 10.95 -41.43 9.19
N GLY A 52 10.49 -41.25 10.43
CA GLY A 52 9.20 -41.74 10.86
C GLY A 52 8.13 -41.30 9.87
N ARG A 53 7.23 -42.22 9.59
CA ARG A 53 6.02 -42.01 8.78
C ARG A 53 5.45 -40.63 9.15
N HIS A 54 5.31 -39.76 8.18
CA HIS A 54 4.56 -38.51 8.31
C HIS A 54 3.16 -38.95 8.76
N GLY A 55 2.82 -38.64 10.03
CA GLY A 55 1.45 -38.68 10.46
C GLY A 55 0.62 -37.84 9.48
N ASN A 56 -0.52 -38.36 9.07
CA ASN A 56 -1.51 -37.58 8.36
C ASN A 56 -1.89 -36.42 9.28
N PHE A 57 -1.28 -35.23 9.05
CA PHE A 57 -1.82 -34.01 9.57
C PHE A 57 -3.11 -33.77 8.78
N GLU A 58 -4.23 -34.17 9.36
CA GLU A 58 -5.54 -33.75 8.91
C GLU A 58 -5.60 -32.22 9.13
N PHE A 59 -5.44 -31.44 8.07
CA PHE A 59 -5.73 -30.01 8.04
C PHE A 59 -7.25 -29.76 8.02
N ALA A 60 -8.02 -30.58 8.75
CA ALA A 60 -9.48 -30.59 8.67
C ALA A 60 -10.14 -29.27 9.15
N ASP A 61 -9.42 -28.39 9.89
CA ASP A 61 -9.97 -27.16 10.47
C ASP A 61 -9.13 -25.90 10.24
N ALA A 62 -8.18 -25.91 9.32
CA ALA A 62 -7.48 -24.66 8.96
C ALA A 62 -8.45 -23.75 8.18
N PRO A 63 -8.59 -22.47 8.56
CA PRO A 63 -9.41 -21.54 7.79
C PRO A 63 -8.91 -21.52 6.34
N VAL A 64 -9.84 -21.75 5.40
CA VAL A 64 -9.50 -21.74 3.97
C VAL A 64 -9.01 -20.35 3.60
N VAL A 65 -7.71 -20.22 3.33
CA VAL A 65 -7.13 -18.97 2.86
C VAL A 65 -7.54 -18.78 1.39
N ASP A 66 -8.23 -17.69 1.09
CA ASP A 66 -8.47 -17.28 -0.30
C ASP A 66 -7.17 -16.76 -0.90
N PHE A 67 -6.43 -17.65 -1.57
CA PHE A 67 -5.15 -17.30 -2.20
C PHE A 67 -5.28 -16.22 -3.28
N ALA A 68 -6.41 -16.14 -3.99
CA ALA A 68 -6.62 -15.11 -4.97
C ALA A 68 -6.81 -13.74 -4.32
N ALA A 69 -7.56 -13.67 -3.21
CA ALA A 69 -7.68 -12.47 -2.41
C ALA A 69 -6.33 -12.04 -1.82
N LEU A 70 -5.60 -12.97 -1.23
CA LEU A 70 -4.27 -12.70 -0.67
C LEU A 70 -3.30 -12.17 -1.74
N TYR A 71 -3.24 -12.82 -2.91
CA TYR A 71 -2.38 -12.39 -4.02
C TYR A 71 -2.70 -10.94 -4.45
N ARG A 72 -4.00 -10.60 -4.59
CA ARG A 72 -4.44 -9.25 -4.95
C ARG A 72 -4.05 -8.24 -3.89
N LEU A 73 -4.30 -8.52 -2.60
CA LEU A 73 -3.95 -7.63 -1.50
C LEU A 73 -2.44 -7.38 -1.43
N MET A 74 -1.63 -8.42 -1.57
CA MET A 74 -0.16 -8.28 -1.62
C MET A 74 0.29 -7.44 -2.83
N THR A 75 -0.36 -7.59 -3.98
CA THR A 75 -0.05 -6.80 -5.18
C THR A 75 -0.41 -5.34 -5.00
N TRP A 76 -1.62 -5.04 -4.53
CA TRP A 76 -2.14 -3.67 -4.42
C TRP A 76 -1.52 -2.87 -3.28
N MET A 77 -1.18 -3.53 -2.17
CA MET A 77 -0.56 -2.90 -1.01
C MET A 77 0.98 -2.96 -1.05
N SER A 78 1.55 -3.50 -2.12
CA SER A 78 2.99 -3.51 -2.35
C SER A 78 3.51 -2.10 -2.66
N PRO A 79 4.72 -1.75 -2.22
CA PRO A 79 5.42 -0.54 -2.68
C PRO A 79 5.61 -0.45 -4.21
N ALA A 80 5.52 -1.59 -4.91
CA ALA A 80 5.58 -1.65 -6.37
C ALA A 80 4.28 -1.19 -7.05
N CYS A 81 3.16 -1.07 -6.32
CA CYS A 81 1.93 -0.51 -6.86
C CYS A 81 2.15 0.99 -7.13
N PRO A 82 2.01 1.48 -8.39
CA PRO A 82 2.46 2.80 -8.78
C PRO A 82 1.47 3.92 -8.40
N VAL A 83 1.09 3.98 -7.12
CA VAL A 83 0.21 5.05 -6.56
C VAL A 83 0.98 6.29 -6.10
N GLY A 84 2.32 6.25 -6.14
CA GLY A 84 3.16 7.37 -5.74
C GLY A 84 3.28 7.59 -4.23
N ALA A 85 2.84 6.66 -3.39
CA ALA A 85 2.86 6.76 -1.93
C ALA A 85 4.23 7.08 -1.34
N TYR A 86 5.31 6.61 -1.98
CA TYR A 86 6.70 6.89 -1.60
C TYR A 86 7.04 8.39 -1.50
N SER A 87 6.33 9.26 -2.22
CA SER A 87 6.59 10.69 -2.28
C SER A 87 5.92 11.49 -1.15
N TYR A 88 5.21 10.83 -0.25
CA TYR A 88 4.43 11.48 0.79
C TYR A 88 4.86 11.03 2.18
N SER A 89 4.94 11.99 3.11
CA SER A 89 5.32 11.75 4.50
C SER A 89 4.15 11.91 5.48
N GLY A 90 3.02 12.47 5.05
CA GLY A 90 1.89 12.77 5.94
C GLY A 90 2.24 13.78 7.04
N GLY A 91 3.11 14.75 6.75
CA GLY A 91 3.57 15.77 7.70
C GLY A 91 4.74 15.33 8.60
N LEU A 92 5.25 14.10 8.47
CA LEU A 92 6.40 13.63 9.28
C LEU A 92 7.65 14.48 9.05
N GLU A 93 7.87 14.96 7.83
CA GLU A 93 9.04 15.77 7.52
C GLU A 93 9.09 17.06 8.37
N TRP A 94 7.95 17.73 8.53
CA TRP A 94 7.88 18.89 9.40
C TRP A 94 8.02 18.51 10.89
N ALA A 95 7.46 17.38 11.31
CA ALA A 95 7.57 16.92 12.69
C ALA A 95 9.01 16.57 13.07
N VAL A 96 9.81 16.06 12.13
CA VAL A 96 11.26 15.85 12.30
C VAL A 96 11.99 17.19 12.38
N GLU A 97 11.68 18.16 11.51
CA GLU A 97 12.27 19.51 11.55
C GLU A 97 11.96 20.23 12.88
N ALA A 98 10.77 20.00 13.44
CA ALA A 98 10.34 20.59 14.71
C ALA A 98 10.87 19.84 15.95
N ASP A 99 11.69 18.81 15.76
CA ASP A 99 12.25 17.94 16.81
C ASP A 99 11.18 17.14 17.60
N ASP A 100 9.97 17.02 17.04
CA ASP A 100 8.92 16.15 17.61
C ASP A 100 9.22 14.67 17.39
N ILE A 101 9.97 14.37 16.32
CA ILE A 101 10.38 13.01 15.93
C ILE A 101 11.88 13.02 15.65
N HIS A 102 12.66 12.28 16.45
CA HIS A 102 14.11 12.25 16.32
C HIS A 102 14.72 10.84 16.48
N ASP A 103 13.92 9.86 16.90
CA ASP A 103 14.34 8.45 17.07
C ASP A 103 13.19 7.47 16.81
N ALA A 104 13.43 6.17 17.00
CA ALA A 104 12.46 5.11 16.77
C ALA A 104 11.27 5.17 17.75
N ASP A 105 11.51 5.59 19.00
CA ASP A 105 10.48 5.62 20.03
C ASP A 105 9.51 6.81 19.79
N SER A 106 10.04 7.99 19.50
CA SER A 106 9.24 9.17 19.15
C SER A 106 8.46 8.96 17.84
N LEU A 107 9.06 8.31 16.84
CA LEU A 107 8.36 7.90 15.63
C LEU A 107 7.21 6.93 15.93
N THR A 108 7.46 5.92 16.78
CA THR A 108 6.42 4.95 17.18
C THR A 108 5.28 5.63 17.91
N GLY A 109 5.56 6.54 18.83
CA GLY A 109 4.55 7.33 19.57
C GLY A 109 3.71 8.21 18.64
N TRP A 110 4.36 8.91 17.71
CA TRP A 110 3.70 9.75 16.73
C TRP A 110 2.76 8.94 15.82
N LEU A 111 3.28 7.88 15.22
CA LEU A 111 2.50 7.02 14.34
C LEU A 111 1.36 6.32 15.09
N THR A 112 1.56 5.91 16.34
CA THR A 112 0.48 5.37 17.19
C THR A 112 -0.67 6.37 17.33
N THR A 113 -0.36 7.67 17.50
CA THR A 113 -1.38 8.73 17.58
C THR A 113 -2.12 8.91 16.25
N MET A 114 -1.39 8.96 15.14
CA MET A 114 -2.00 9.04 13.80
C MET A 114 -2.90 7.83 13.50
N ILE A 115 -2.46 6.63 13.89
CA ILE A 115 -3.21 5.38 13.68
C ILE A 115 -4.48 5.36 14.51
N ARG A 116 -4.40 5.73 15.79
CA ARG A 116 -5.52 5.60 16.71
C ARG A 116 -6.52 6.74 16.64
N GLN A 117 -6.08 7.96 16.34
CA GLN A 117 -6.88 9.17 16.52
C GLN A 117 -6.78 10.16 15.35
N GLY A 118 -5.94 9.87 14.37
CA GLY A 118 -5.66 10.77 13.25
C GLY A 118 -6.23 10.30 11.92
N SER A 119 -5.60 10.78 10.87
CA SER A 119 -5.99 10.52 9.48
C SER A 119 -6.06 9.03 9.13
N VAL A 120 -5.19 8.19 9.71
CA VAL A 120 -5.18 6.75 9.46
C VAL A 120 -6.45 6.08 10.00
N PHE A 121 -6.94 6.50 11.18
CA PHE A 121 -8.23 6.04 11.70
C PHE A 121 -9.40 6.49 10.81
N CYS A 122 -9.40 7.76 10.38
CA CYS A 122 -10.44 8.25 9.48
C CYS A 122 -10.49 7.46 8.17
N ASP A 123 -9.33 7.22 7.56
CA ASP A 123 -9.20 6.41 6.35
C ASP A 123 -9.71 4.97 6.56
N ALA A 124 -9.41 4.35 7.71
CA ALA A 124 -9.88 3.01 8.06
C ALA A 124 -11.41 2.94 8.19
N ALA A 125 -12.02 3.92 8.85
CA ALA A 125 -13.47 3.99 9.02
C ALA A 125 -14.18 4.24 7.67
N ILE A 126 -13.70 5.19 6.87
CA ILE A 126 -14.18 5.42 5.49
C ILE A 126 -14.07 4.13 4.67
N PHE A 127 -12.93 3.44 4.72
CA PHE A 127 -12.73 2.16 4.03
C PHE A 127 -13.84 1.16 4.36
N CYS A 128 -14.21 1.02 5.63
CA CYS A 128 -15.28 0.11 6.07
C CYS A 128 -16.64 0.47 5.47
N HIS A 129 -17.00 1.76 5.48
CA HIS A 129 -18.28 2.23 4.93
C HIS A 129 -18.33 2.04 3.41
N VAL A 130 -17.29 2.42 2.69
CA VAL A 130 -17.19 2.25 1.23
C VAL A 130 -17.25 0.78 0.84
N HIS A 131 -16.49 -0.08 1.52
CA HIS A 131 -16.48 -1.52 1.23
C HIS A 131 -17.89 -2.12 1.37
N ARG A 132 -18.60 -1.78 2.46
CA ARG A 132 -19.96 -2.26 2.69
C ARG A 132 -20.96 -1.72 1.67
N ALA A 133 -20.87 -0.44 1.32
CA ALA A 133 -21.73 0.18 0.32
C ALA A 133 -21.52 -0.46 -1.07
N ALA A 134 -20.26 -0.60 -1.49
CA ALA A 134 -19.90 -1.24 -2.75
C ALA A 134 -20.33 -2.72 -2.82
N ALA A 135 -20.18 -3.47 -1.73
CA ALA A 135 -20.59 -4.87 -1.65
C ALA A 135 -22.11 -5.05 -1.75
N ARG A 136 -22.90 -4.08 -1.25
CA ARG A 136 -24.39 -4.09 -1.34
C ARG A 136 -24.93 -3.46 -2.61
N GLY A 137 -24.07 -2.76 -3.38
CA GLY A 137 -24.52 -1.97 -4.54
C GLY A 137 -25.33 -0.74 -4.14
N ASP A 138 -25.05 -0.14 -3.01
CA ASP A 138 -25.69 1.05 -2.48
C ASP A 138 -24.94 2.31 -2.96
N ASP A 139 -25.35 2.81 -4.11
CA ASP A 139 -24.69 3.92 -4.81
C ASP A 139 -24.81 5.23 -4.01
N GLN A 140 -25.90 5.44 -3.26
CA GLN A 140 -26.10 6.63 -2.45
C GLN A 140 -25.11 6.63 -1.26
N ALA A 141 -25.00 5.52 -0.54
CA ALA A 141 -24.04 5.39 0.56
C ALA A 141 -22.59 5.46 0.06
N LEU A 142 -22.33 4.95 -1.15
CA LEU A 142 -21.02 5.00 -1.79
C LEU A 142 -20.60 6.45 -2.10
N ALA A 143 -21.51 7.23 -2.71
CA ALA A 143 -21.29 8.65 -2.99
C ALA A 143 -21.09 9.47 -1.71
N ALA A 144 -21.95 9.28 -0.69
CA ALA A 144 -21.84 9.99 0.58
C ALA A 144 -20.51 9.70 1.31
N ALA A 145 -20.05 8.44 1.30
CA ALA A 145 -18.77 8.08 1.90
C ALA A 145 -17.58 8.64 1.10
N ALA A 146 -17.66 8.72 -0.22
CA ALA A 146 -16.64 9.31 -1.08
C ALA A 146 -16.53 10.84 -0.87
N GLU A 147 -17.66 11.53 -0.77
CA GLU A 147 -17.75 12.96 -0.47
C GLU A 147 -17.14 13.26 0.91
N LEU A 148 -17.54 12.50 1.93
CA LEU A 148 -17.01 12.65 3.29
C LEU A 148 -15.50 12.42 3.32
N ALA A 149 -14.98 11.41 2.61
CA ALA A 149 -13.55 11.13 2.54
C ALA A 149 -12.74 12.31 1.98
N ALA A 150 -13.27 13.00 0.96
CA ALA A 150 -12.64 14.20 0.41
C ALA A 150 -12.72 15.40 1.39
N ALA A 151 -13.82 15.52 2.13
CA ALA A 151 -14.07 16.62 3.08
C ALA A 151 -13.27 16.49 4.39
N LEU A 152 -12.95 15.27 4.84
CA LEU A 152 -12.25 15.01 6.12
C LEU A 152 -10.75 15.30 6.09
N THR A 153 -10.21 15.82 5.00
CA THR A 153 -8.77 16.11 4.86
C THR A 153 -8.38 17.37 5.64
N GLY A 154 -7.53 17.23 6.64
CA GLY A 154 -7.15 18.33 7.56
C GLY A 154 -6.23 19.39 6.97
N SER A 155 -5.59 19.13 5.80
CA SER A 155 -4.69 20.07 5.11
C SER A 155 -4.80 19.92 3.60
N LYS A 156 -4.37 20.96 2.87
CA LYS A 156 -4.32 20.93 1.40
C LYS A 156 -3.41 19.81 0.88
N GLU A 157 -2.27 19.60 1.53
CA GLU A 157 -1.35 18.54 1.11
C GLU A 157 -1.93 17.15 1.34
N ARG A 158 -2.61 16.93 2.48
CA ARG A 158 -3.31 15.67 2.74
C ARG A 158 -4.41 15.41 1.71
N PHE A 159 -5.14 16.46 1.31
CA PHE A 159 -6.13 16.36 0.24
C PHE A 159 -5.47 15.96 -1.08
N LEU A 160 -4.39 16.64 -1.48
CA LEU A 160 -3.67 16.34 -2.72
C LEU A 160 -3.06 14.93 -2.69
N GLU A 161 -2.50 14.52 -1.56
CA GLU A 161 -1.93 13.19 -1.37
C GLU A 161 -2.99 12.10 -1.58
N THR A 162 -4.07 12.13 -0.80
CA THR A 162 -5.07 11.06 -0.84
C THR A 162 -5.80 10.99 -2.17
N THR A 163 -6.06 12.15 -2.82
CA THR A 163 -6.74 12.19 -4.12
C THR A 163 -5.82 11.79 -5.27
N ALA A 164 -4.53 12.16 -5.23
CA ALA A 164 -3.56 11.71 -6.24
C ALA A 164 -3.34 10.19 -6.17
N GLN A 165 -3.20 9.64 -4.97
CA GLN A 165 -3.08 8.19 -4.78
C GLN A 165 -4.38 7.46 -5.16
N GLY A 166 -5.54 8.00 -4.80
CA GLY A 166 -6.84 7.44 -5.14
C GLY A 166 -7.07 7.38 -6.65
N GLN A 167 -6.76 8.46 -7.35
CA GLN A 167 -6.87 8.53 -8.82
C GLN A 167 -5.88 7.56 -9.51
N ALA A 168 -4.63 7.51 -9.04
CA ALA A 168 -3.64 6.60 -9.60
C ALA A 168 -4.05 5.14 -9.39
N PHE A 169 -4.53 4.80 -8.19
CA PHE A 169 -5.01 3.45 -7.89
C PHE A 169 -6.24 3.08 -8.74
N LEU A 170 -7.20 4.00 -8.88
CA LEU A 170 -8.37 3.78 -9.73
C LEU A 170 -8.00 3.46 -11.18
N GLN A 171 -7.06 4.22 -11.76
CA GLN A 171 -6.58 3.98 -13.13
C GLN A 171 -5.96 2.59 -13.29
N ILE A 172 -5.15 2.15 -12.32
CA ILE A 172 -4.56 0.82 -12.30
C ILE A 172 -5.65 -0.24 -12.15
N ALA A 173 -6.58 -0.04 -11.22
CA ALA A 173 -7.65 -0.98 -10.95
C ALA A 173 -8.57 -1.13 -12.18
N GLN A 174 -8.93 -0.04 -12.85
CA GLN A 174 -9.74 -0.08 -14.06
C GLN A 174 -9.02 -0.78 -15.23
N SER A 175 -7.70 -0.60 -15.35
CA SER A 175 -6.94 -1.18 -16.46
C SER A 175 -6.63 -2.67 -16.30
N ALA A 176 -6.35 -3.12 -15.07
CA ALA A 176 -5.86 -4.48 -14.81
C ALA A 176 -6.80 -5.33 -13.94
N TRP A 177 -7.70 -4.70 -13.16
CA TRP A 177 -8.53 -5.34 -12.15
C TRP A 177 -9.97 -4.82 -12.19
N ALA A 178 -10.51 -4.55 -13.39
CA ALA A 178 -11.82 -3.98 -13.58
C ALA A 178 -12.95 -4.82 -12.95
N THR A 179 -13.89 -4.15 -12.29
CA THR A 179 -15.08 -4.76 -11.72
C THR A 179 -16.27 -3.82 -11.83
N PRO A 180 -17.53 -4.32 -11.90
CA PRO A 180 -18.71 -3.47 -11.91
C PRO A 180 -18.84 -2.52 -10.70
N ALA A 181 -18.18 -2.83 -9.58
CA ALA A 181 -18.17 -1.94 -8.41
C ALA A 181 -17.39 -0.64 -8.67
N LEU A 182 -16.33 -0.70 -9.48
CA LEU A 182 -15.57 0.49 -9.89
C LEU A 182 -16.39 1.37 -10.87
N ASP A 183 -17.11 0.75 -11.79
CA ASP A 183 -17.98 1.48 -12.72
C ASP A 183 -19.11 2.21 -11.96
N ARG A 184 -19.70 1.54 -10.95
CA ARG A 184 -20.68 2.17 -10.06
C ARG A 184 -20.08 3.31 -9.24
N LEU A 185 -18.89 3.13 -8.67
CA LEU A 185 -18.21 4.19 -7.92
C LEU A 185 -18.03 5.44 -8.77
N THR A 186 -17.50 5.30 -9.99
CA THR A 186 -17.26 6.44 -10.89
C THR A 186 -18.54 7.03 -11.47
N SER A 187 -19.64 6.29 -11.50
CA SER A 187 -20.96 6.79 -11.89
C SER A 187 -21.68 7.51 -10.74
N ALA A 188 -21.47 7.06 -9.50
CA ALA A 188 -22.10 7.63 -8.31
C ALA A 188 -21.37 8.88 -7.79
N TRP A 189 -20.07 9.01 -8.05
CA TRP A 189 -19.22 10.08 -7.57
C TRP A 189 -18.25 10.56 -8.66
N ASP A 190 -18.38 11.83 -9.06
CA ASP A 190 -17.53 12.51 -10.06
C ASP A 190 -16.51 13.48 -9.43
N GLY A 191 -16.50 13.58 -8.09
CA GLY A 191 -15.60 14.44 -7.34
C GLY A 191 -14.21 13.81 -7.08
N PRO A 192 -13.38 14.50 -6.28
CA PRO A 192 -12.05 14.00 -5.91
C PRO A 192 -12.15 12.66 -5.18
N LEU A 193 -11.39 11.65 -5.63
CA LEU A 193 -11.45 10.29 -5.11
C LEU A 193 -10.30 10.02 -4.13
N ALA A 194 -10.62 9.90 -2.85
CA ALA A 194 -9.64 9.57 -1.82
C ALA A 194 -9.14 8.11 -1.94
N TYR A 195 -7.89 7.87 -1.56
CA TYR A 195 -7.24 6.56 -1.67
C TYR A 195 -7.99 5.42 -0.97
N PRO A 196 -8.48 5.56 0.30
CA PRO A 196 -9.25 4.52 0.95
C PRO A 196 -10.53 4.15 0.19
N VAL A 197 -11.15 5.10 -0.51
CA VAL A 197 -12.37 4.87 -1.31
C VAL A 197 -12.08 3.98 -2.51
N ALA A 198 -11.04 4.31 -3.28
CA ALA A 198 -10.66 3.53 -4.46
C ALA A 198 -10.28 2.09 -4.09
N VAL A 199 -9.48 1.91 -3.04
CA VAL A 199 -9.03 0.59 -2.58
C VAL A 199 -10.20 -0.24 -2.05
N ALA A 200 -11.05 0.34 -1.19
CA ALA A 200 -12.18 -0.36 -0.58
C ALA A 200 -13.19 -0.85 -1.62
N ALA A 201 -13.56 0.00 -2.59
CA ALA A 201 -14.47 -0.37 -3.66
C ALA A 201 -13.88 -1.49 -4.55
N THR A 202 -12.58 -1.43 -4.82
CA THR A 202 -11.88 -2.49 -5.57
C THR A 202 -11.91 -3.82 -4.81
N CYS A 203 -11.59 -3.80 -3.51
CA CYS A 203 -11.65 -5.00 -2.66
C CYS A 203 -13.05 -5.61 -2.63
N ALA A 204 -14.09 -4.79 -2.45
CA ALA A 204 -15.49 -5.24 -2.46
C ALA A 204 -15.90 -5.82 -3.83
N GLY A 205 -15.50 -5.17 -4.92
CA GLY A 205 -15.77 -5.64 -6.29
C GLY A 205 -15.17 -7.01 -6.58
N HIS A 206 -14.01 -7.30 -6.00
CA HIS A 206 -13.34 -8.60 -6.07
C HIS A 206 -13.80 -9.59 -5.01
N ARG A 207 -14.83 -9.25 -4.22
CA ARG A 207 -15.39 -10.08 -3.13
C ARG A 207 -14.38 -10.44 -2.05
N ILE A 208 -13.35 -9.61 -1.87
CA ILE A 208 -12.41 -9.77 -0.77
C ILE A 208 -13.10 -9.37 0.53
N ALA A 209 -13.07 -10.22 1.54
CA ALA A 209 -13.71 -9.94 2.82
C ALA A 209 -13.16 -8.66 3.46
N LEU A 210 -14.04 -7.89 4.13
CA LEU A 210 -13.71 -6.58 4.70
C LEU A 210 -12.51 -6.63 5.67
N ILE A 211 -12.49 -7.58 6.59
CA ILE A 211 -11.45 -7.64 7.63
C ILE A 211 -10.04 -7.80 7.03
N PRO A 212 -9.75 -8.83 6.22
CA PRO A 212 -8.42 -8.95 5.61
C PRO A 212 -8.07 -7.78 4.68
N ALA A 213 -9.05 -7.21 3.95
CA ALA A 213 -8.85 -6.05 3.11
C ALA A 213 -8.44 -4.81 3.93
N LEU A 214 -9.13 -4.54 5.04
CA LEU A 214 -8.83 -3.43 5.95
C LEU A 214 -7.45 -3.57 6.59
N HIS A 215 -7.10 -4.76 7.07
CA HIS A 215 -5.78 -5.01 7.66
C HIS A 215 -4.65 -4.85 6.64
N ALA A 216 -4.83 -5.32 5.41
CA ALA A 216 -3.84 -5.13 4.35
C ALA A 216 -3.68 -3.65 3.97
N PHE A 217 -4.79 -2.91 3.86
CA PHE A 217 -4.79 -1.46 3.62
C PHE A 217 -4.03 -0.70 4.72
N LEU A 218 -4.38 -0.94 5.98
CA LEU A 218 -3.72 -0.30 7.13
C LEU A 218 -2.22 -0.64 7.18
N HIS A 219 -1.86 -1.91 6.95
CA HIS A 219 -0.46 -2.30 6.88
C HIS A 219 0.30 -1.53 5.78
N GLY A 220 -0.29 -1.38 4.60
CA GLY A 220 0.30 -0.63 3.49
C GLY A 220 0.55 0.85 3.85
N VAL A 221 -0.46 1.51 4.45
CA VAL A 221 -0.35 2.91 4.90
C VAL A 221 0.72 3.06 5.98
N VAL A 222 0.68 2.22 7.03
CA VAL A 222 1.64 2.26 8.15
C VAL A 222 3.06 1.97 7.66
N SER A 223 3.24 1.00 6.79
CA SER A 223 4.55 0.66 6.20
C SER A 223 5.12 1.82 5.40
N ASN A 224 4.29 2.56 4.64
CA ASN A 224 4.73 3.74 3.92
C ASN A 224 5.18 4.86 4.87
N LEU A 225 4.42 5.14 5.94
CA LEU A 225 4.78 6.14 6.94
C LEU A 225 6.07 5.78 7.69
N VAL A 226 6.27 4.51 8.07
CA VAL A 226 7.53 4.05 8.67
C VAL A 226 8.68 4.20 7.70
N SER A 227 8.48 3.86 6.41
CA SER A 227 9.50 4.06 5.37
C SER A 227 9.86 5.55 5.19
N ALA A 228 8.89 6.46 5.30
CA ALA A 228 9.16 7.89 5.30
C ALA A 228 9.98 8.31 6.53
N GLY A 229 9.60 7.85 7.73
CA GLY A 229 10.34 8.10 8.96
C GLY A 229 11.80 7.64 8.90
N VAL A 230 12.05 6.42 8.41
CA VAL A 230 13.43 5.88 8.23
C VAL A 230 14.27 6.74 7.28
N ARG A 231 13.65 7.38 6.29
CA ARG A 231 14.37 8.28 5.36
C ARG A 231 14.64 9.68 5.94
N LEU A 232 13.82 10.12 6.89
CA LEU A 232 13.91 11.45 7.51
C LEU A 232 14.80 11.46 8.75
N ILE A 233 14.81 10.35 9.47
CA ILE A 233 15.58 10.17 10.71
C ILE A 233 16.75 9.25 10.40
N PRO A 234 17.93 9.38 11.05
CA PRO A 234 19.06 8.47 10.82
C PRO A 234 18.83 7.08 11.43
N LEU A 235 17.74 6.41 11.01
CA LEU A 235 17.38 5.06 11.45
C LEU A 235 17.85 4.01 10.44
N GLY A 236 18.27 2.84 10.97
CA GLY A 236 18.54 1.67 10.14
C GLY A 236 17.26 0.93 9.71
N GLN A 237 17.38 0.09 8.69
CA GLN A 237 16.25 -0.75 8.23
C GLN A 237 15.71 -1.67 9.34
N THR A 238 16.60 -2.16 10.23
CA THR A 238 16.22 -2.96 11.39
C THR A 238 15.35 -2.17 12.37
N ASP A 239 15.64 -0.89 12.57
CA ASP A 239 14.81 -0.04 13.44
C ASP A 239 13.45 0.21 12.82
N GLY A 240 13.37 0.40 11.50
CA GLY A 240 12.09 0.45 10.79
C GLY A 240 11.24 -0.81 11.00
N GLN A 241 11.86 -2.00 10.98
CA GLN A 241 11.15 -3.26 11.26
C GLN A 241 10.70 -3.36 12.73
N ARG A 242 11.49 -2.85 13.69
CA ARG A 242 11.08 -2.78 15.11
C ARG A 242 9.88 -1.84 15.31
N VAL A 243 9.88 -0.68 14.64
CA VAL A 243 8.74 0.26 14.65
C VAL A 243 7.49 -0.40 14.06
N LEU A 244 7.60 -1.08 12.91
CA LEU A 244 6.48 -1.81 12.31
C LEU A 244 5.91 -2.88 13.26
N ALA A 245 6.77 -3.65 13.91
CA ALA A 245 6.36 -4.66 14.89
C ALA A 245 5.64 -4.04 16.09
N ALA A 246 6.12 -2.91 16.60
CA ALA A 246 5.48 -2.19 17.71
C ALA A 246 4.11 -1.61 17.33
N LEU A 247 3.92 -1.22 16.05
CA LEU A 247 2.67 -0.67 15.54
C LEU A 247 1.61 -1.74 15.19
N GLN A 248 1.93 -3.03 15.26
CA GLN A 248 0.98 -4.11 14.96
C GLN A 248 -0.27 -4.04 15.84
N ALA A 249 -0.11 -3.95 17.16
CA ALA A 249 -1.23 -3.92 18.10
C ALA A 249 -2.09 -2.63 17.98
N PRO A 250 -1.52 -1.41 17.91
CA PRO A 250 -2.30 -0.20 17.60
C PRO A 250 -3.10 -0.30 16.30
N THR A 251 -2.50 -0.87 15.26
CA THR A 251 -3.15 -1.03 13.95
C THR A 251 -4.34 -2.00 14.03
N ALA A 252 -4.19 -3.14 14.71
CA ALA A 252 -5.27 -4.11 14.90
C ALA A 252 -6.44 -3.50 15.69
N GLN A 253 -6.16 -2.81 16.79
CA GLN A 253 -7.18 -2.12 17.60
C GLN A 253 -7.91 -1.03 16.80
N THR A 254 -7.19 -0.32 15.92
CA THR A 254 -7.79 0.67 15.04
C THR A 254 -8.71 0.03 14.01
N ALA A 255 -8.33 -1.11 13.44
CA ALA A 255 -9.20 -1.87 12.54
C ALA A 255 -10.50 -2.29 13.24
N GLU A 256 -10.42 -2.85 14.45
CA GLU A 256 -11.59 -3.25 15.25
C GLU A 256 -12.52 -2.06 15.53
N ARG A 257 -11.97 -0.92 15.92
CA ARG A 257 -12.73 0.30 16.15
C ARG A 257 -13.37 0.81 14.86
N ALA A 258 -12.65 0.85 13.75
CA ALA A 258 -13.16 1.32 12.46
C ALA A 258 -14.35 0.49 11.95
N LEU A 259 -14.36 -0.83 12.23
CA LEU A 259 -15.45 -1.72 11.85
C LEU A 259 -16.80 -1.36 12.46
N VAL A 260 -16.82 -0.68 13.63
CA VAL A 260 -18.04 -0.36 14.39
C VAL A 260 -18.32 1.13 14.45
N THR A 261 -17.44 1.99 13.94
CA THR A 261 -17.62 3.45 13.96
C THR A 261 -18.73 3.86 13.01
N ALA A 262 -19.69 4.64 13.47
CA ALA A 262 -20.72 5.23 12.62
C ALA A 262 -20.10 6.31 11.70
N ILE A 263 -20.72 6.56 10.56
CA ILE A 263 -20.18 7.52 9.57
C ILE A 263 -20.10 8.93 10.13
N ASP A 264 -21.05 9.33 10.97
CA ASP A 264 -21.13 10.65 11.59
C ASP A 264 -20.13 10.83 12.76
N ASP A 265 -19.52 9.74 13.25
CA ASP A 265 -18.54 9.74 14.32
C ASP A 265 -17.08 9.72 13.81
N ILE A 266 -16.90 9.81 12.48
CA ILE A 266 -15.56 9.81 11.88
C ILE A 266 -14.93 11.19 12.02
N GLY A 267 -13.78 11.27 12.69
CA GLY A 267 -13.04 12.52 12.85
C GLY A 267 -11.64 12.30 13.39
N SER A 268 -10.75 13.27 13.15
CA SER A 268 -9.40 13.31 13.71
C SER A 268 -9.38 14.04 15.04
N ALA A 269 -8.58 13.51 15.99
CA ALA A 269 -8.19 14.18 17.23
C ALA A 269 -6.66 14.23 17.39
N ALA A 270 -5.90 13.93 16.35
CA ALA A 270 -4.45 13.99 16.33
C ALA A 270 -3.95 15.41 15.96
N LEU A 271 -4.39 16.40 16.71
CA LEU A 271 -4.22 17.83 16.42
C LEU A 271 -2.77 18.21 16.07
N ARG A 272 -1.77 17.64 16.77
CA ARG A 272 -0.36 17.94 16.49
C ARG A 272 0.07 17.42 15.11
N ALA A 273 -0.41 16.24 14.72
CA ALA A 273 -0.13 15.69 13.40
C ALA A 273 -0.84 16.46 12.29
N ASP A 274 -2.09 16.90 12.54
CA ASP A 274 -2.83 17.73 11.59
C ASP A 274 -2.13 19.09 11.39
N ILE A 275 -1.62 19.72 12.47
CA ILE A 275 -0.84 20.95 12.42
C ILE A 275 0.49 20.72 11.66
N ALA A 276 1.16 19.56 11.87
CA ALA A 276 2.39 19.22 11.16
C ALA A 276 2.16 19.20 9.64
N GLY A 277 1.08 18.58 9.18
CA GLY A 277 0.69 18.58 7.78
C GLY A 277 0.44 19.98 7.22
N MET A 278 -0.25 20.86 7.99
CA MET A 278 -0.46 22.26 7.61
C MET A 278 0.84 23.07 7.56
N ARG A 279 1.76 22.83 8.48
CA ARG A 279 3.07 23.52 8.54
C ARG A 279 4.00 23.09 7.42
N HIS A 280 3.92 21.83 7.03
CA HIS A 280 4.68 21.29 5.90
C HIS A 280 4.34 22.02 4.59
N GLU A 281 3.11 22.52 4.40
CA GLU A 281 2.70 23.28 3.20
C GLU A 281 3.62 24.49 2.90
N THR A 282 4.19 25.10 3.94
CA THR A 282 5.05 26.30 3.85
C THR A 282 6.52 26.02 4.19
N GLN A 283 6.90 24.77 4.41
CA GLN A 283 8.28 24.37 4.70
C GLN A 283 9.19 24.71 3.51
N TYR A 284 10.31 25.38 3.77
CA TYR A 284 11.18 25.91 2.70
C TYR A 284 11.95 24.80 1.96
N THR A 285 12.53 23.87 2.70
CA THR A 285 13.25 22.71 2.12
C THR A 285 12.41 21.46 2.34
N ARG A 286 12.09 20.75 1.27
CA ARG A 286 11.23 19.55 1.32
C ARG A 286 11.80 18.43 0.47
N LEU A 287 11.84 17.24 1.06
CA LEU A 287 12.13 15.97 0.37
C LEU A 287 10.84 15.30 -0.13
N PHE A 288 9.76 15.53 0.60
CA PHE A 288 8.45 14.95 0.32
C PHE A 288 7.46 15.97 -0.23
N ARG A 289 6.37 15.51 -0.79
CA ARG A 289 5.28 16.34 -1.30
C ARG A 289 4.26 16.71 -0.22
N SER A 290 4.18 15.90 0.85
CA SER A 290 3.36 16.16 2.04
C SER A 290 4.00 15.62 3.29
#